data_b9c9032ad0c202b3a567a57e87f158d5
#
_entry.id   b9c9032ad0c202b3a567a57e87f158d5
#
_cell.length_a   1.000
_cell.length_b   1.000
_cell.length_c   1.000
_cell.angle_alpha   90.00
_cell.angle_beta   90.00
_cell.angle_gamma   90.00
#
_symmetry.space_group_name_H-M   'P 1'
#
loop_
_entity.id
_entity.type
_entity.pdbx_description
1 polymer ?
#
loop_
_entity_poly.entity_id
_entity_poly.type
_entity_poly.pdbx_seq_one_letter_code
_entity_poly.pdbx_strand_id
1 'polypeptide(L)'
;MISFSPGPSKVYDQLPEYLQDAYDQGILSANHRSAKFMHLYQETEELIKEKLDVPGDYKLLFTSSATENWEILAQSVVEKSSFHIFSGAFGKKWFGFAQHIDPATGSYQLDKDQELDVDALEIEDTFDVIAITQNETSNATQVSNELIAAVGEKYPDKMIAVDTTSSMAGIYLDFKNADIWYASVQKCFGLPAGLGILILSPKAIEKVERKGEKGRYNSLSFILENAKNYQTHYTPNVLGIYLLNRSLKDIPFTTSTHERTEERMKRLEETILQTKSLHFLIQNPKTRSRTVLGIAGKEEFVSQIKKAAETAGMQMGSGYGALKPTSFRIAISLL
;
A
#
# COMPACT_ATOMS: atom_id res chain seq x y z
N MET A 1 5.72 21.23 -12.80
CA MET A 1 4.33 20.71 -12.63
C MET A 1 4.26 20.01 -11.29
N ILE A 2 3.30 20.39 -10.43
CA ILE A 2 3.10 19.73 -9.12
C ILE A 2 2.01 18.65 -9.32
N SER A 3 2.36 17.38 -9.04
CA SER A 3 1.40 16.28 -9.19
C SER A 3 0.73 15.96 -7.86
N PHE A 4 -0.60 16.03 -7.85
CA PHE A 4 -1.49 15.55 -6.79
C PHE A 4 -2.15 14.21 -7.16
N SER A 5 -1.60 13.53 -8.17
CA SER A 5 -2.13 12.23 -8.60
C SER A 5 -2.01 11.19 -7.49
N PRO A 6 -3.06 10.40 -7.20
CA PRO A 6 -3.01 9.36 -6.17
C PRO A 6 -2.23 8.10 -6.59
N GLY A 7 -1.63 8.10 -7.78
CA GLY A 7 -0.72 7.04 -8.20
C GLY A 7 -0.57 6.85 -9.70
N PRO A 8 0.67 6.86 -10.21
CA PRO A 8 1.88 7.22 -9.48
C PRO A 8 1.79 8.61 -8.89
N SER A 9 2.33 8.80 -7.67
CA SER A 9 2.34 10.07 -6.98
C SER A 9 3.53 10.94 -7.42
N LYS A 10 3.62 12.18 -6.92
CA LYS A 10 4.84 12.99 -7.06
C LYS A 10 6.04 12.19 -6.53
N VAL A 11 7.17 12.26 -7.21
CA VAL A 11 8.45 11.76 -6.69
C VAL A 11 9.17 12.85 -5.92
N TYR A 12 10.07 12.48 -5.02
CA TYR A 12 10.88 13.43 -4.27
C TYR A 12 11.81 14.24 -5.16
N ASP A 13 12.02 15.49 -4.80
CA ASP A 13 12.87 16.44 -5.57
C ASP A 13 14.37 16.05 -5.53
N GLN A 14 14.78 15.23 -4.54
CA GLN A 14 16.14 14.66 -4.40
C GLN A 14 16.43 13.51 -5.37
N LEU A 15 15.43 12.97 -6.06
CA LEU A 15 15.59 11.79 -6.91
C LEU A 15 16.70 11.92 -7.97
N PRO A 16 16.88 13.07 -8.65
CA PRO A 16 17.98 13.23 -9.63
C PRO A 16 19.37 13.02 -9.02
N GLU A 17 19.59 13.45 -7.77
CA GLU A 17 20.83 13.21 -7.02
C GLU A 17 21.02 11.72 -6.74
N TYR A 18 19.99 11.04 -6.26
CA TYR A 18 20.04 9.59 -5.98
C TYR A 18 20.32 8.76 -7.24
N LEU A 19 19.78 9.18 -8.38
CA LEU A 19 20.03 8.53 -9.68
C LEU A 19 21.49 8.69 -10.11
N GLN A 20 22.06 9.89 -9.94
CA GLN A 20 23.46 10.15 -10.24
C GLN A 20 24.38 9.34 -9.33
N ASP A 21 24.11 9.32 -8.02
CA ASP A 21 24.85 8.52 -7.06
C ASP A 21 24.80 7.02 -7.39
N ALA A 22 23.64 6.51 -7.78
CA ALA A 22 23.46 5.10 -8.18
C ALA A 22 24.35 4.76 -9.39
N TYR A 23 24.44 5.67 -10.36
CA TYR A 23 25.30 5.51 -11.53
C TYR A 23 26.78 5.53 -11.13
N ASP A 24 27.21 6.52 -10.40
CA ASP A 24 28.61 6.73 -10.00
C ASP A 24 29.13 5.59 -9.11
N GLN A 25 28.28 5.03 -8.28
CA GLN A 25 28.57 3.89 -7.42
C GLN A 25 28.46 2.53 -8.15
N GLY A 26 28.06 2.49 -9.42
CA GLY A 26 27.90 1.24 -10.19
C GLY A 26 26.76 0.35 -9.67
N ILE A 27 25.74 0.94 -9.04
CA ILE A 27 24.55 0.22 -8.54
C ILE A 27 23.74 -0.36 -9.70
N LEU A 28 23.65 0.37 -10.82
CA LEU A 28 22.84 -0.02 -11.98
C LEU A 28 23.25 -1.38 -12.58
N SER A 29 24.50 -1.80 -12.38
CA SER A 29 25.05 -3.05 -12.86
C SER A 29 25.32 -4.06 -11.73
N ALA A 30 24.83 -3.80 -10.51
CA ALA A 30 25.09 -4.68 -9.37
C ALA A 30 24.36 -6.02 -9.53
N ASN A 31 25.11 -7.10 -9.43
CA ASN A 31 24.54 -8.45 -9.41
C ASN A 31 23.81 -8.69 -8.08
N HIS A 32 22.58 -9.19 -8.13
CA HIS A 32 21.74 -9.47 -6.97
C HIS A 32 22.27 -10.58 -6.02
N ARG A 33 23.37 -11.25 -6.39
CA ARG A 33 24.11 -12.22 -5.56
C ARG A 33 25.45 -11.67 -5.07
N SER A 34 25.76 -10.39 -5.38
CA SER A 34 26.98 -9.74 -4.91
C SER A 34 26.85 -9.28 -3.46
N ALA A 35 27.99 -9.21 -2.75
CA ALA A 35 28.01 -8.67 -1.39
C ALA A 35 27.44 -7.24 -1.32
N LYS A 36 27.68 -6.43 -2.36
CA LYS A 36 27.14 -5.07 -2.47
C LYS A 36 25.60 -5.04 -2.47
N PHE A 37 24.97 -5.92 -3.24
CA PHE A 37 23.51 -6.01 -3.27
C PHE A 37 22.95 -6.58 -1.98
N MET A 38 23.57 -7.64 -1.43
CA MET A 38 23.13 -8.23 -0.16
C MET A 38 23.18 -7.21 0.98
N HIS A 39 24.23 -6.38 1.03
CA HIS A 39 24.33 -5.30 2.00
C HIS A 39 23.24 -4.23 1.78
N LEU A 40 23.00 -3.81 0.53
CA LEU A 40 21.91 -2.88 0.19
C LEU A 40 20.54 -3.42 0.63
N TYR A 41 20.26 -4.70 0.39
CA TYR A 41 19.01 -5.32 0.80
C TYR A 41 18.89 -5.30 2.33
N GLN A 42 19.91 -5.80 3.04
CA GLN A 42 19.92 -5.86 4.50
C GLN A 42 19.68 -4.48 5.11
N GLU A 43 20.46 -3.48 4.70
CA GLU A 43 20.33 -2.11 5.17
C GLU A 43 18.93 -1.52 4.89
N THR A 44 18.35 -1.83 3.72
CA THR A 44 17.01 -1.36 3.39
C THR A 44 15.94 -2.01 4.26
N GLU A 45 16.08 -3.30 4.59
CA GLU A 45 15.19 -3.99 5.53
C GLU A 45 15.28 -3.37 6.93
N GLU A 46 16.49 -3.12 7.43
CA GLU A 46 16.72 -2.49 8.73
C GLU A 46 16.12 -1.08 8.79
N LEU A 47 16.32 -0.27 7.74
CA LEU A 47 15.75 1.06 7.64
C LEU A 47 14.20 1.05 7.57
N ILE A 48 13.59 0.14 6.83
CA ILE A 48 12.13 0.00 6.81
C ILE A 48 11.60 -0.32 8.22
N LYS A 49 12.25 -1.26 8.92
CA LYS A 49 11.86 -1.60 10.29
C LYS A 49 11.98 -0.42 11.23
N GLU A 50 13.09 0.29 11.18
CA GLU A 50 13.33 1.47 12.00
C GLU A 50 12.35 2.62 11.68
N LYS A 51 12.20 2.94 10.39
CA LYS A 51 11.46 4.14 9.96
C LYS A 51 9.95 3.97 9.97
N LEU A 52 9.44 2.76 9.88
CA LEU A 52 8.01 2.49 9.88
C LEU A 52 7.53 1.78 11.16
N ASP A 53 8.41 1.59 12.14
CA ASP A 53 8.11 0.87 13.41
C ASP A 53 7.62 -0.57 13.16
N VAL A 54 8.23 -1.25 12.18
CA VAL A 54 7.94 -2.66 11.91
C VAL A 54 8.67 -3.53 12.95
N PRO A 55 8.01 -4.53 13.58
CA PRO A 55 8.69 -5.42 14.54
C PRO A 55 9.95 -6.07 13.97
N GLY A 56 10.99 -6.18 14.79
CA GLY A 56 12.30 -6.62 14.36
C GLY A 56 12.36 -8.06 13.81
N ASP A 57 11.45 -8.93 14.27
CA ASP A 57 11.30 -10.32 13.85
C ASP A 57 10.48 -10.52 12.56
N TYR A 58 9.85 -9.45 12.03
CA TYR A 58 9.20 -9.48 10.72
C TYR A 58 10.23 -9.52 9.61
N LYS A 59 9.88 -10.09 8.47
CA LYS A 59 10.75 -10.18 7.28
C LYS A 59 10.24 -9.30 6.15
N LEU A 60 11.16 -8.49 5.60
CA LEU A 60 10.91 -7.70 4.40
C LEU A 60 11.30 -8.50 3.15
N LEU A 61 10.42 -8.49 2.15
CA LEU A 61 10.64 -9.07 0.83
C LEU A 61 10.35 -8.03 -0.26
N PHE A 62 11.09 -8.12 -1.36
CA PHE A 62 10.86 -7.30 -2.55
C PHE A 62 10.16 -8.10 -3.64
N THR A 63 9.14 -7.47 -4.24
CA THR A 63 8.38 -7.96 -5.39
C THR A 63 8.36 -6.88 -6.47
N SER A 64 7.80 -7.15 -7.64
CA SER A 64 7.75 -6.16 -8.72
C SER A 64 6.66 -5.10 -8.51
N SER A 65 5.62 -5.44 -7.74
CA SER A 65 4.50 -4.54 -7.44
C SER A 65 3.63 -5.07 -6.31
N ALA A 66 2.80 -4.20 -5.70
CA ALA A 66 1.73 -4.64 -4.80
C ALA A 66 0.74 -5.61 -5.48
N THR A 67 0.47 -5.42 -6.76
CA THR A 67 -0.45 -6.28 -7.52
C THR A 67 0.06 -7.72 -7.66
N GLU A 68 1.38 -7.91 -7.79
CA GLU A 68 1.99 -9.25 -7.79
C GLU A 68 1.73 -9.99 -6.49
N ASN A 69 1.70 -9.28 -5.36
CA ASN A 69 1.43 -9.88 -4.06
C ASN A 69 0.02 -10.49 -3.97
N TRP A 70 -0.94 -10.05 -4.75
CA TRP A 70 -2.28 -10.63 -4.77
C TRP A 70 -2.26 -12.12 -5.13
N GLU A 71 -1.53 -12.47 -6.19
CA GLU A 71 -1.38 -13.87 -6.60
C GLU A 71 -0.40 -14.65 -5.72
N ILE A 72 0.69 -14.03 -5.29
CA ILE A 72 1.64 -14.64 -4.35
C ILE A 72 0.90 -15.11 -3.09
N LEU A 73 0.08 -14.25 -2.49
CA LEU A 73 -0.64 -14.57 -1.27
C LEU A 73 -1.71 -15.64 -1.49
N ALA A 74 -2.51 -15.51 -2.54
CA ALA A 74 -3.54 -16.51 -2.86
C ALA A 74 -2.95 -17.90 -3.09
N GLN A 75 -1.79 -17.99 -3.71
CA GLN A 75 -1.15 -19.26 -4.05
C GLN A 75 -0.28 -19.83 -2.91
N SER A 76 0.43 -18.97 -2.17
CA SER A 76 1.45 -19.43 -1.22
C SER A 76 1.00 -19.38 0.24
N VAL A 77 -0.03 -18.61 0.59
CA VAL A 77 -0.48 -18.45 1.99
C VAL A 77 -1.81 -19.14 2.25
N VAL A 78 -2.76 -19.03 1.33
CA VAL A 78 -4.10 -19.61 1.47
C VAL A 78 -4.02 -21.14 1.41
N GLU A 79 -4.48 -21.82 2.45
CA GLU A 79 -4.55 -23.30 2.53
C GLU A 79 -5.96 -23.82 2.30
N LYS A 80 -6.99 -23.11 2.81
CA LYS A 80 -8.40 -23.41 2.63
C LYS A 80 -9.01 -22.46 1.60
N SER A 81 -9.37 -21.26 2.06
CA SER A 81 -9.86 -20.17 1.23
C SER A 81 -9.61 -18.83 1.89
N SER A 82 -9.74 -17.72 1.13
CA SER A 82 -9.58 -16.36 1.64
C SER A 82 -10.90 -15.59 1.68
N PHE A 83 -11.03 -14.69 2.66
CA PHE A 83 -12.17 -13.79 2.80
C PHE A 83 -11.71 -12.33 2.69
N HIS A 84 -12.28 -11.57 1.75
CA HIS A 84 -11.83 -10.24 1.40
C HIS A 84 -12.76 -9.15 1.92
N ILE A 85 -12.23 -8.19 2.66
CA ILE A 85 -12.92 -7.01 3.17
C ILE A 85 -12.43 -5.78 2.40
N PHE A 86 -13.31 -5.12 1.68
CA PHE A 86 -12.96 -3.98 0.84
C PHE A 86 -14.14 -3.04 0.62
N SER A 87 -13.85 -1.78 0.23
CA SER A 87 -14.86 -0.75 -0.04
C SER A 87 -14.89 -0.29 -1.50
N GLY A 88 -13.86 -0.59 -2.31
CA GLY A 88 -13.77 -0.03 -3.66
C GLY A 88 -13.10 -0.92 -4.68
N ALA A 89 -12.61 -0.29 -5.76
CA ALA A 89 -12.24 -1.00 -6.98
C ALA A 89 -10.94 -1.81 -6.87
N PHE A 90 -9.96 -1.37 -6.06
CA PHE A 90 -8.70 -2.11 -5.92
C PHE A 90 -8.90 -3.35 -5.06
N GLY A 91 -9.59 -3.24 -3.93
CA GLY A 91 -9.94 -4.39 -3.13
C GLY A 91 -10.84 -5.38 -3.87
N LYS A 92 -11.81 -4.88 -4.66
CA LYS A 92 -12.62 -5.73 -5.55
C LYS A 92 -11.77 -6.47 -6.59
N LYS A 93 -10.72 -5.85 -7.12
CA LYS A 93 -9.81 -6.52 -8.05
C LYS A 93 -9.01 -7.60 -7.35
N TRP A 94 -8.47 -7.31 -6.15
CA TRP A 94 -7.76 -8.32 -5.35
C TRP A 94 -8.65 -9.53 -5.09
N PHE A 95 -9.86 -9.31 -4.59
CA PHE A 95 -10.87 -10.37 -4.44
C PHE A 95 -11.09 -11.14 -5.75
N GLY A 96 -11.29 -10.44 -6.87
CA GLY A 96 -11.52 -11.07 -8.17
C GLY A 96 -10.36 -11.96 -8.65
N PHE A 97 -9.11 -11.54 -8.44
CA PHE A 97 -7.94 -12.37 -8.76
C PHE A 97 -7.83 -13.59 -7.82
N ALA A 98 -8.08 -13.41 -6.53
CA ALA A 98 -8.13 -14.53 -5.59
C ALA A 98 -9.23 -15.54 -5.97
N GLN A 99 -10.42 -15.05 -6.36
CA GLN A 99 -11.55 -15.90 -6.78
C GLN A 99 -11.28 -16.68 -8.09
N HIS A 100 -10.44 -16.15 -8.99
CA HIS A 100 -10.01 -16.89 -10.17
C HIS A 100 -9.10 -18.08 -9.83
N ILE A 101 -8.34 -17.96 -8.73
CA ILE A 101 -7.47 -19.05 -8.24
C ILE A 101 -8.26 -20.03 -7.39
N ASP A 102 -9.11 -19.52 -6.51
CA ASP A 102 -9.99 -20.30 -5.63
C ASP A 102 -11.45 -19.77 -5.71
N PRO A 103 -12.35 -20.46 -6.43
CA PRO A 103 -13.76 -20.05 -6.54
C PRO A 103 -14.53 -19.98 -5.21
N ALA A 104 -14.03 -20.60 -4.13
CA ALA A 104 -14.63 -20.54 -2.80
C ALA A 104 -14.31 -19.25 -2.04
N THR A 105 -13.45 -18.39 -2.59
CA THR A 105 -13.09 -17.07 -2.00
C THR A 105 -14.34 -16.26 -1.68
N GLY A 106 -14.45 -15.83 -0.39
CA GLY A 106 -15.55 -15.02 0.10
C GLY A 106 -15.20 -13.52 0.16
N SER A 107 -16.24 -12.69 0.30
CA SER A 107 -16.00 -11.25 0.45
C SER A 107 -17.09 -10.53 1.23
N TYR A 108 -16.72 -9.42 1.86
CA TYR A 108 -17.59 -8.42 2.45
C TYR A 108 -17.26 -7.05 1.88
N GLN A 109 -18.18 -6.48 1.12
CA GLN A 109 -18.01 -5.14 0.56
C GLN A 109 -18.58 -4.10 1.53
N LEU A 110 -17.69 -3.25 2.07
CA LEU A 110 -18.05 -2.13 2.95
C LEU A 110 -18.78 -1.03 2.17
N ASP A 111 -19.79 -0.44 2.79
CA ASP A 111 -20.27 0.88 2.38
C ASP A 111 -19.17 1.93 2.66
N LYS A 112 -19.00 2.85 1.72
CA LYS A 112 -17.93 3.86 1.79
C LYS A 112 -18.04 4.83 2.97
N ASP A 113 -19.25 5.02 3.51
CA ASP A 113 -19.53 5.94 4.61
C ASP A 113 -19.84 5.22 5.94
N GLN A 114 -19.70 3.89 5.99
CA GLN A 114 -19.90 3.09 7.20
C GLN A 114 -18.60 2.45 7.67
N GLU A 115 -18.31 2.56 8.96
CA GLU A 115 -17.21 1.80 9.55
C GLU A 115 -17.52 0.29 9.51
N LEU A 116 -16.49 -0.54 9.46
CA LEU A 116 -16.62 -1.98 9.60
C LEU A 116 -17.20 -2.30 10.98
N ASP A 117 -18.37 -2.93 11.01
CA ASP A 117 -18.92 -3.52 12.22
C ASP A 117 -18.29 -4.91 12.42
N VAL A 118 -17.24 -4.95 13.23
CA VAL A 118 -16.50 -6.18 13.51
C VAL A 118 -17.34 -7.17 14.31
N ASP A 119 -18.23 -6.69 15.18
CA ASP A 119 -19.10 -7.56 15.99
C ASP A 119 -20.12 -8.28 15.12
N ALA A 120 -20.65 -7.62 14.10
CA ALA A 120 -21.58 -8.21 13.14
C ALA A 120 -20.88 -9.01 12.01
N LEU A 121 -19.56 -8.93 11.89
CA LEU A 121 -18.80 -9.65 10.85
C LEU A 121 -18.74 -11.15 11.20
N GLU A 122 -19.29 -11.99 10.33
CA GLU A 122 -19.23 -13.44 10.45
C GLU A 122 -18.36 -14.03 9.33
N ILE A 123 -17.28 -14.70 9.71
CA ILE A 123 -16.34 -15.37 8.79
C ILE A 123 -16.21 -16.83 9.18
N GLU A 124 -16.67 -17.71 8.31
CA GLU A 124 -16.69 -19.16 8.53
C GLU A 124 -15.27 -19.75 8.67
N ASP A 125 -15.19 -20.96 9.28
CA ASP A 125 -13.93 -21.69 9.45
C ASP A 125 -13.36 -22.28 8.15
N THR A 126 -14.13 -22.21 7.08
CA THR A 126 -13.68 -22.51 5.71
C THR A 126 -12.65 -21.51 5.17
N PHE A 127 -12.57 -20.32 5.76
CA PHE A 127 -11.58 -19.29 5.42
C PHE A 127 -10.43 -19.31 6.42
N ASP A 128 -9.20 -19.38 5.95
CA ASP A 128 -7.99 -19.35 6.78
C ASP A 128 -7.15 -18.08 6.61
N VAL A 129 -7.55 -17.22 5.67
CA VAL A 129 -6.94 -15.90 5.43
C VAL A 129 -8.04 -14.85 5.35
N ILE A 130 -7.87 -13.73 6.08
CA ILE A 130 -8.68 -12.51 5.95
C ILE A 130 -7.81 -11.45 5.26
N ALA A 131 -8.30 -10.96 4.13
CA ALA A 131 -7.64 -9.97 3.28
C ALA A 131 -8.35 -8.62 3.42
N ILE A 132 -7.65 -7.58 3.89
CA ILE A 132 -8.22 -6.25 4.15
C ILE A 132 -7.56 -5.22 3.23
N THR A 133 -8.35 -4.50 2.43
CA THR A 133 -7.86 -3.30 1.75
C THR A 133 -7.96 -2.11 2.70
N GLN A 134 -6.83 -1.76 3.34
CA GLN A 134 -6.79 -0.75 4.39
C GLN A 134 -7.07 0.65 3.83
N ASN A 135 -6.47 1.02 2.69
CA ASN A 135 -6.67 2.33 2.08
C ASN A 135 -7.05 2.18 0.60
N GLU A 136 -8.28 2.51 0.29
CA GLU A 136 -8.85 2.33 -1.06
C GLU A 136 -8.73 3.63 -1.87
N THR A 137 -7.75 3.67 -2.74
CA THR A 137 -7.46 4.87 -3.56
C THR A 137 -8.60 5.24 -4.51
N SER A 138 -9.41 4.28 -4.96
CA SER A 138 -10.42 4.51 -6.00
C SER A 138 -11.57 5.40 -5.53
N ASN A 139 -11.97 5.26 -4.27
CA ASN A 139 -13.04 6.03 -3.66
C ASN A 139 -12.58 6.90 -2.48
N ALA A 140 -11.30 6.85 -2.10
CA ALA A 140 -10.70 7.60 -1.00
C ALA A 140 -11.25 7.20 0.39
N THR A 141 -11.43 5.90 0.63
CA THR A 141 -11.78 5.35 1.95
C THR A 141 -10.59 4.68 2.62
N GLN A 142 -10.71 4.46 3.94
CA GLN A 142 -9.76 3.65 4.71
C GLN A 142 -10.45 2.85 5.82
N VAL A 143 -9.77 1.80 6.29
CA VAL A 143 -10.03 1.07 7.53
C VAL A 143 -8.96 1.46 8.54
N SER A 144 -9.34 1.73 9.79
CA SER A 144 -8.40 2.17 10.82
C SER A 144 -7.56 1.02 11.40
N ASN A 145 -6.46 1.37 12.10
CA ASN A 145 -5.63 0.39 12.81
C ASN A 145 -6.44 -0.39 13.86
N GLU A 146 -7.34 0.30 14.58
CA GLU A 146 -8.19 -0.28 15.62
C GLU A 146 -9.15 -1.33 15.04
N LEU A 147 -9.70 -1.07 13.86
CA LEU A 147 -10.58 -2.04 13.20
C LEU A 147 -9.81 -3.27 12.67
N ILE A 148 -8.57 -3.07 12.18
CA ILE A 148 -7.70 -4.19 11.79
C ILE A 148 -7.35 -5.05 13.01
N ALA A 149 -6.99 -4.41 14.14
CA ALA A 149 -6.72 -5.08 15.40
C ALA A 149 -7.93 -5.89 15.88
N ALA A 150 -9.12 -5.28 15.88
CA ALA A 150 -10.37 -5.94 16.30
C ALA A 150 -10.71 -7.16 15.43
N VAL A 151 -10.43 -7.11 14.12
CA VAL A 151 -10.58 -8.29 13.24
C VAL A 151 -9.61 -9.39 13.64
N GLY A 152 -8.33 -9.05 13.93
CA GLY A 152 -7.32 -10.01 14.38
C GLY A 152 -7.68 -10.64 15.73
N GLU A 153 -8.19 -9.84 16.68
CA GLU A 153 -8.65 -10.32 18.00
C GLU A 153 -9.85 -11.24 17.90
N LYS A 154 -10.80 -10.93 17.00
CA LYS A 154 -11.99 -11.78 16.78
C LYS A 154 -11.65 -13.10 16.08
N TYR A 155 -10.64 -13.12 15.22
CA TYR A 155 -10.25 -14.27 14.42
C TYR A 155 -8.77 -14.65 14.59
N PRO A 156 -8.31 -14.99 15.82
CA PRO A 156 -6.89 -15.20 16.13
C PRO A 156 -6.24 -16.35 15.36
N ASP A 157 -7.02 -17.33 14.96
CA ASP A 157 -6.56 -18.49 14.21
C ASP A 157 -6.41 -18.24 12.69
N LYS A 158 -6.96 -17.11 12.20
CA LYS A 158 -6.87 -16.75 10.79
C LYS A 158 -5.64 -15.89 10.54
N MET A 159 -5.12 -15.93 9.31
CA MET A 159 -4.04 -15.07 8.85
C MET A 159 -4.62 -13.74 8.37
N ILE A 160 -4.13 -12.62 8.88
CA ILE A 160 -4.57 -11.29 8.43
C ILE A 160 -3.58 -10.73 7.42
N ALA A 161 -4.04 -10.44 6.20
CA ALA A 161 -3.27 -9.82 5.13
C ALA A 161 -3.84 -8.45 4.76
N VAL A 162 -3.01 -7.41 4.74
CA VAL A 162 -3.45 -6.02 4.60
C VAL A 162 -2.78 -5.34 3.39
N ASP A 163 -3.61 -4.86 2.47
CA ASP A 163 -3.19 -3.97 1.39
C ASP A 163 -3.07 -2.54 1.91
N THR A 164 -1.85 -2.06 2.01
CA THR A 164 -1.51 -0.69 2.41
C THR A 164 -0.83 0.09 1.28
N THR A 165 -1.12 -0.29 0.04
CA THR A 165 -0.46 0.26 -1.16
C THR A 165 -0.47 1.78 -1.19
N SER A 166 -1.54 2.42 -0.74
CA SER A 166 -1.66 3.88 -0.77
C SER A 166 -1.63 4.56 0.60
N SER A 167 -1.14 3.86 1.62
CA SER A 167 -1.01 4.39 2.99
C SER A 167 0.34 4.13 3.64
N MET A 168 1.00 3.00 3.35
CA MET A 168 2.33 2.68 3.92
C MET A 168 3.32 3.81 3.61
N ALA A 169 4.05 4.24 4.61
CA ALA A 169 4.93 5.42 4.62
C ALA A 169 4.22 6.80 4.54
N GLY A 170 2.89 6.86 4.46
CA GLY A 170 2.12 8.11 4.47
C GLY A 170 1.42 8.39 5.79
N ILE A 171 1.02 7.34 6.51
CA ILE A 171 0.42 7.40 7.84
C ILE A 171 1.05 6.35 8.75
N TYR A 172 0.81 6.49 10.05
CA TYR A 172 1.18 5.45 11.01
C TYR A 172 0.33 4.18 10.80
N LEU A 173 1.00 3.04 10.74
CA LEU A 173 0.39 1.72 10.69
C LEU A 173 0.95 0.89 11.85
N ASP A 174 0.08 0.26 12.63
CA ASP A 174 0.53 -0.68 13.65
C ASP A 174 0.69 -2.07 13.05
N PHE A 175 1.92 -2.39 12.67
CA PHE A 175 2.25 -3.65 12.00
C PHE A 175 1.98 -4.89 12.86
N LYS A 176 1.81 -4.76 14.17
CA LYS A 176 1.47 -5.89 15.07
C LYS A 176 0.04 -6.39 14.87
N ASN A 177 -0.84 -5.58 14.28
CA ASN A 177 -2.25 -5.89 14.11
C ASN A 177 -2.54 -6.86 12.97
N ALA A 178 -1.54 -7.22 12.14
CA ALA A 178 -1.71 -8.18 11.07
C ALA A 178 -0.42 -8.95 10.77
N ASP A 179 -0.57 -10.05 10.04
CA ASP A 179 0.51 -10.97 9.74
C ASP A 179 1.26 -10.64 8.45
N ILE A 180 0.55 -10.03 7.49
CA ILE A 180 1.06 -9.75 6.15
C ILE A 180 0.66 -8.33 5.75
N TRP A 181 1.66 -7.53 5.36
CA TRP A 181 1.47 -6.17 4.90
C TRP A 181 2.17 -5.96 3.57
N TYR A 182 1.57 -5.25 2.65
CA TYR A 182 2.25 -4.96 1.39
C TYR A 182 1.88 -3.60 0.82
N ALA A 183 2.81 -3.06 0.01
CA ALA A 183 2.66 -1.80 -0.69
C ALA A 183 3.45 -1.77 -2.00
N SER A 184 3.24 -0.71 -2.79
CA SER A 184 4.10 -0.33 -3.92
C SER A 184 4.71 1.05 -3.69
N VAL A 185 5.97 1.22 -4.08
CA VAL A 185 6.74 2.43 -3.76
C VAL A 185 6.31 3.69 -4.50
N GLN A 186 5.52 3.60 -5.59
CA GLN A 186 5.05 4.75 -6.37
C GLN A 186 3.87 5.50 -5.74
N LYS A 187 3.56 5.25 -4.49
CA LYS A 187 2.53 5.93 -3.69
C LYS A 187 3.20 6.79 -2.61
N CYS A 188 2.94 6.49 -1.35
CA CYS A 188 3.45 7.30 -0.23
C CYS A 188 4.96 7.26 -0.04
N PHE A 189 5.67 6.30 -0.60
CA PHE A 189 7.14 6.32 -0.63
C PHE A 189 7.72 7.33 -1.63
N GLY A 190 6.93 7.89 -2.55
CA GLY A 190 7.37 8.93 -3.48
C GLY A 190 8.45 8.52 -4.47
N LEU A 191 8.43 7.28 -4.94
CA LEU A 191 9.43 6.70 -5.82
C LEU A 191 8.82 6.29 -7.17
N PRO A 192 9.63 6.06 -8.21
CA PRO A 192 9.14 5.49 -9.47
C PRO A 192 8.52 4.10 -9.27
N ALA A 193 7.51 3.77 -10.09
CA ALA A 193 6.90 2.44 -10.09
C ALA A 193 7.90 1.33 -10.50
N GLY A 194 7.60 0.09 -10.12
CA GLY A 194 8.39 -1.09 -10.46
C GLY A 194 9.07 -1.76 -9.26
N LEU A 195 8.61 -1.46 -8.05
CA LEU A 195 9.02 -2.14 -6.82
C LEU A 195 7.82 -2.27 -5.89
N GLY A 196 7.59 -3.49 -5.40
CA GLY A 196 6.67 -3.84 -4.32
C GLY A 196 7.42 -4.19 -3.05
N ILE A 197 6.77 -3.94 -1.92
CA ILE A 197 7.22 -4.29 -0.58
C ILE A 197 6.21 -5.28 -0.02
N LEU A 198 6.71 -6.38 0.55
CA LEU A 198 5.92 -7.38 1.26
C LEU A 198 6.59 -7.64 2.61
N ILE A 199 5.83 -7.48 3.69
CA ILE A 199 6.29 -7.63 5.08
C ILE A 199 5.52 -8.78 5.71
N LEU A 200 6.23 -9.74 6.29
CA LEU A 200 5.67 -10.96 6.88
C LEU A 200 6.00 -11.06 8.35
N SER A 201 4.99 -11.38 9.17
CA SER A 201 5.18 -11.76 10.57
C SER A 201 5.83 -13.15 10.70
N PRO A 202 6.38 -13.51 11.87
CA PRO A 202 6.83 -14.88 12.15
C PRO A 202 5.73 -15.92 11.90
N LYS A 203 4.47 -15.64 12.29
CA LYS A 203 3.30 -16.50 12.05
C LYS A 203 3.07 -16.75 10.56
N ALA A 204 3.20 -15.70 9.72
CA ALA A 204 3.08 -15.84 8.28
C ALA A 204 4.23 -16.65 7.68
N ILE A 205 5.46 -16.44 8.13
CA ILE A 205 6.63 -17.20 7.68
C ILE A 205 6.46 -18.68 8.01
N GLU A 206 6.08 -19.02 9.24
CA GLU A 206 5.85 -20.41 9.67
C GLU A 206 4.77 -21.09 8.80
N LYS A 207 3.67 -20.40 8.52
CA LYS A 207 2.61 -20.93 7.65
C LYS A 207 3.12 -21.23 6.24
N VAL A 208 3.89 -20.30 5.65
CA VAL A 208 4.48 -20.48 4.31
C VAL A 208 5.47 -21.63 4.29
N GLU A 209 6.35 -21.74 5.29
CA GLU A 209 7.33 -22.82 5.40
C GLU A 209 6.64 -24.20 5.60
N ARG A 210 5.58 -24.26 6.40
CA ARG A 210 4.78 -25.47 6.61
C ARG A 210 4.08 -25.92 5.32
N LYS A 211 3.48 -24.98 4.56
CA LYS A 211 2.86 -25.27 3.27
C LYS A 211 3.90 -25.72 2.24
N GLY A 212 5.10 -25.14 2.25
CA GLY A 212 6.27 -25.60 1.49
C GLY A 212 6.08 -25.58 -0.03
N GLU A 213 5.17 -24.77 -0.56
CA GLU A 213 4.90 -24.67 -1.99
C GLU A 213 6.10 -24.05 -2.73
N LYS A 214 6.68 -24.77 -3.71
CA LYS A 214 7.84 -24.35 -4.49
C LYS A 214 7.65 -24.54 -6.01
N GLY A 215 6.47 -24.86 -6.44
CA GLY A 215 6.19 -25.21 -7.85
C GLY A 215 6.09 -24.02 -8.80
N ARG A 216 6.16 -22.80 -8.29
CA ARG A 216 5.99 -21.58 -9.07
C ARG A 216 7.18 -20.65 -8.93
N TYR A 217 7.45 -19.88 -9.96
CA TYR A 217 8.51 -18.86 -9.99
C TYR A 217 8.38 -17.86 -8.82
N ASN A 218 7.16 -17.39 -8.52
CA ASN A 218 6.86 -16.42 -7.47
C ASN A 218 6.37 -17.07 -6.16
N SER A 219 6.70 -18.33 -5.93
CA SER A 219 6.40 -19.04 -4.69
C SER A 219 7.02 -18.33 -3.50
N LEU A 220 6.24 -18.04 -2.46
CA LEU A 220 6.71 -17.32 -1.28
C LEU A 220 7.76 -18.11 -0.49
N SER A 221 7.67 -19.45 -0.46
CA SER A 221 8.72 -20.30 0.13
C SER A 221 10.06 -20.12 -0.58
N PHE A 222 10.06 -20.01 -1.93
CA PHE A 222 11.26 -19.80 -2.71
C PHE A 222 11.81 -18.37 -2.54
N ILE A 223 10.92 -17.37 -2.46
CA ILE A 223 11.30 -15.98 -2.17
C ILE A 223 11.98 -15.90 -0.79
N LEU A 224 11.37 -16.49 0.26
CA LEU A 224 11.91 -16.52 1.62
C LEU A 224 13.27 -17.24 1.70
N GLU A 225 13.43 -18.35 0.99
CA GLU A 225 14.71 -19.09 0.96
C GLU A 225 15.86 -18.21 0.45
N ASN A 226 15.64 -17.43 -0.62
CA ASN A 226 16.63 -16.49 -1.12
C ASN A 226 16.84 -15.30 -0.15
N ALA A 227 15.76 -14.79 0.43
CA ALA A 227 15.80 -13.65 1.35
C ALA A 227 16.57 -13.95 2.66
N LYS A 228 16.73 -15.23 3.06
CA LYS A 228 17.62 -15.62 4.18
C LYS A 228 19.06 -15.14 3.98
N ASN A 229 19.49 -15.01 2.73
CA ASN A 229 20.80 -14.52 2.35
C ASN A 229 20.77 -13.08 1.80
N TYR A 230 19.70 -12.32 2.03
CA TYR A 230 19.49 -10.98 1.44
C TYR A 230 19.59 -10.98 -0.08
N GLN A 231 19.09 -12.02 -0.72
CA GLN A 231 19.01 -12.17 -2.17
C GLN A 231 17.57 -12.26 -2.62
N THR A 232 17.32 -11.89 -3.87
CA THR A 232 16.03 -12.09 -4.53
C THR A 232 16.05 -13.37 -5.36
N HIS A 233 14.88 -13.97 -5.59
CA HIS A 233 14.71 -15.18 -6.38
C HIS A 233 14.83 -14.93 -7.91
N TYR A 234 14.91 -13.67 -8.32
CA TYR A 234 15.12 -13.20 -9.70
C TYR A 234 16.04 -11.97 -9.68
N THR A 235 16.49 -11.51 -10.86
CA THR A 235 17.24 -10.24 -10.97
C THR A 235 16.29 -9.07 -10.76
N PRO A 236 16.38 -8.35 -9.64
CA PRO A 236 15.39 -7.37 -9.24
C PRO A 236 15.62 -5.99 -9.88
N ASN A 237 14.68 -5.09 -9.64
CA ASN A 237 14.89 -3.66 -9.86
C ASN A 237 15.86 -3.10 -8.79
N VAL A 238 17.16 -3.32 -8.98
CA VAL A 238 18.21 -2.89 -8.05
C VAL A 238 18.18 -1.38 -7.83
N LEU A 239 17.95 -0.61 -8.90
CA LEU A 239 17.80 0.84 -8.80
C LEU A 239 16.62 1.22 -7.88
N GLY A 240 15.47 0.58 -8.04
CA GLY A 240 14.31 0.83 -7.18
C GLY A 240 14.60 0.58 -5.69
N ILE A 241 15.31 -0.51 -5.37
CA ILE A 241 15.74 -0.83 -3.99
C ILE A 241 16.74 0.23 -3.48
N TYR A 242 17.68 0.67 -4.32
CA TYR A 242 18.63 1.73 -3.97
C TYR A 242 17.93 3.07 -3.70
N LEU A 243 17.00 3.47 -4.56
CA LEU A 243 16.23 4.71 -4.38
C LEU A 243 15.40 4.66 -3.08
N LEU A 244 14.82 3.50 -2.76
CA LEU A 244 14.13 3.29 -1.49
C LEU A 244 15.08 3.43 -0.30
N ASN A 245 16.25 2.79 -0.35
CA ASN A 245 17.29 2.90 0.68
C ASN A 245 17.68 4.35 0.94
N ARG A 246 17.98 5.12 -0.13
CA ARG A 246 18.37 6.54 -0.02
C ARG A 246 17.23 7.38 0.56
N SER A 247 16.01 7.19 0.08
CA SER A 247 14.85 7.91 0.61
C SER A 247 14.64 7.65 2.10
N LEU A 248 14.78 6.40 2.56
CA LEU A 248 14.64 6.04 3.96
C LEU A 248 15.70 6.69 4.86
N LYS A 249 16.91 6.94 4.33
CA LYS A 249 17.98 7.65 5.05
C LYS A 249 17.69 9.15 5.21
N ASP A 250 17.22 9.76 4.14
CA ASP A 250 17.17 11.21 4.03
C ASP A 250 15.81 11.81 4.41
N ILE A 251 14.73 11.01 4.34
CA ILE A 251 13.36 11.46 4.60
C ILE A 251 12.91 10.92 5.96
N PRO A 252 12.40 11.79 6.83
CA PRO A 252 11.87 11.36 8.12
C PRO A 252 10.49 10.69 7.90
N PHE A 253 10.52 9.40 7.58
CA PHE A 253 9.33 8.58 7.65
C PHE A 253 8.91 8.37 9.09
N THR A 254 8.04 8.11 9.71
CA THR A 254 7.63 7.94 11.11
C THR A 254 6.52 8.90 11.52
N THR A 255 6.40 9.11 12.80
CA THR A 255 5.42 10.00 13.43
C THR A 255 5.34 11.36 12.74
N SER A 256 6.49 11.94 12.36
CA SER A 256 6.52 13.26 11.70
C SER A 256 5.89 13.27 10.30
N THR A 257 5.94 12.16 9.56
CA THR A 257 5.24 12.06 8.26
C THR A 257 3.73 11.91 8.48
N HIS A 258 3.33 11.11 9.45
CA HIS A 258 1.92 10.98 9.82
C HIS A 258 1.34 12.35 10.23
N GLU A 259 1.98 13.05 11.17
CA GLU A 259 1.56 14.38 11.63
C GLU A 259 1.43 15.40 10.50
N ARG A 260 2.43 15.45 9.61
CA ARG A 260 2.38 16.33 8.43
C ARG A 260 1.26 15.96 7.47
N THR A 261 1.01 14.69 7.25
CA THR A 261 -0.08 14.20 6.39
C THR A 261 -1.43 14.59 7.00
N GLU A 262 -1.60 14.42 8.31
CA GLU A 262 -2.80 14.82 9.04
C GLU A 262 -3.03 16.35 8.99
N GLU A 263 -1.99 17.14 9.22
CA GLU A 263 -2.08 18.61 9.14
C GLU A 263 -2.48 19.08 7.74
N ARG A 264 -1.88 18.51 6.69
CA ARG A 264 -2.22 18.82 5.29
C ARG A 264 -3.64 18.44 4.96
N MET A 265 -4.07 17.24 5.40
CA MET A 265 -5.44 16.79 5.24
C MET A 265 -6.41 17.78 5.86
N LYS A 266 -6.18 18.16 7.11
CA LYS A 266 -7.03 19.11 7.85
C LYS A 266 -7.16 20.45 7.10
N ARG A 267 -6.06 21.04 6.67
CA ARG A 267 -6.06 22.30 5.90
C ARG A 267 -6.85 22.19 4.60
N LEU A 268 -6.71 21.07 3.91
CA LEU A 268 -7.44 20.83 2.67
C LEU A 268 -8.93 20.62 2.93
N GLU A 269 -9.30 19.87 3.97
CA GLU A 269 -10.68 19.69 4.39
C GLU A 269 -11.34 21.03 4.75
N GLU A 270 -10.68 21.89 5.51
CA GLU A 270 -11.16 23.23 5.85
C GLU A 270 -11.41 24.08 4.58
N THR A 271 -10.52 24.00 3.59
CA THR A 271 -10.68 24.71 2.31
C THR A 271 -11.91 24.21 1.53
N ILE A 272 -12.12 22.89 1.49
CA ILE A 272 -13.27 22.30 0.80
C ILE A 272 -14.60 22.69 1.49
N LEU A 273 -14.63 22.68 2.82
CA LEU A 273 -15.83 23.07 3.59
C LEU A 273 -16.26 24.53 3.34
N GLN A 274 -15.31 25.41 3.00
CA GLN A 274 -15.60 26.81 2.65
C GLN A 274 -16.13 26.95 1.22
N THR A 275 -16.03 25.93 0.40
CA THR A 275 -16.39 25.96 -1.02
C THR A 275 -17.78 25.37 -1.26
N LYS A 276 -18.81 26.21 -1.35
CA LYS A 276 -20.25 25.80 -1.45
C LYS A 276 -20.59 24.81 -2.59
N SER A 277 -19.77 24.76 -3.64
CA SER A 277 -19.99 23.91 -4.83
C SER A 277 -19.30 22.57 -4.77
N LEU A 278 -18.51 22.30 -3.72
CA LEU A 278 -17.79 21.07 -3.51
C LEU A 278 -18.24 20.38 -2.23
N HIS A 279 -18.07 19.07 -2.20
CA HIS A 279 -18.29 18.26 -1.01
C HIS A 279 -17.32 17.06 -1.01
N PHE A 280 -17.13 16.46 0.14
CA PHE A 280 -16.33 15.25 0.25
C PHE A 280 -17.03 14.08 -0.45
N LEU A 281 -16.28 13.29 -1.18
CA LEU A 281 -16.78 12.04 -1.75
C LEU A 281 -17.18 11.04 -0.65
N ILE A 282 -16.43 11.07 0.47
CA ILE A 282 -16.67 10.28 1.67
C ILE A 282 -17.13 11.23 2.77
N GLN A 283 -18.38 11.05 3.21
CA GLN A 283 -18.99 11.95 4.20
C GLN A 283 -18.53 11.63 5.63
N ASN A 284 -18.39 10.35 5.95
CA ASN A 284 -17.93 9.93 7.26
C ASN A 284 -16.40 10.17 7.41
N PRO A 285 -15.94 11.05 8.33
CA PRO A 285 -14.54 11.34 8.52
C PRO A 285 -13.72 10.13 9.02
N LYS A 286 -14.36 9.15 9.67
CA LYS A 286 -13.70 7.94 10.17
C LYS A 286 -13.35 6.94 9.06
N THR A 287 -14.13 6.92 7.99
CA THR A 287 -13.87 6.06 6.82
C THR A 287 -13.11 6.79 5.71
N ARG A 288 -12.87 8.10 5.87
CA ARG A 288 -12.17 8.92 4.88
C ARG A 288 -10.66 8.65 4.91
N SER A 289 -10.07 8.37 3.75
CA SER A 289 -8.63 8.19 3.61
C SER A 289 -7.84 9.43 4.08
N ARG A 290 -6.73 9.19 4.80
CA ARG A 290 -5.84 10.26 5.28
C ARG A 290 -4.71 10.59 4.30
N THR A 291 -4.54 9.80 3.24
CA THR A 291 -3.51 10.02 2.22
C THR A 291 -4.06 10.51 0.88
N VAL A 292 -5.36 10.30 0.64
CA VAL A 292 -6.04 10.71 -0.60
C VAL A 292 -7.39 11.30 -0.26
N LEU A 293 -7.60 12.58 -0.58
CA LEU A 293 -8.92 13.21 -0.43
C LEU A 293 -9.71 13.08 -1.72
N GLY A 294 -10.90 12.48 -1.65
CA GLY A 294 -11.90 12.46 -2.72
C GLY A 294 -12.86 13.66 -2.60
N ILE A 295 -12.97 14.42 -3.68
CA ILE A 295 -13.80 15.64 -3.73
C ILE A 295 -14.78 15.50 -4.89
N ALA A 296 -16.04 15.82 -4.64
CA ALA A 296 -17.13 15.76 -5.62
C ALA A 296 -17.84 17.10 -5.78
N GLY A 297 -18.49 17.26 -6.93
CA GLY A 297 -19.25 18.45 -7.28
C GLY A 297 -19.98 18.27 -8.62
N LYS A 298 -20.65 19.33 -9.08
CA LYS A 298 -21.25 19.31 -10.42
C LYS A 298 -20.17 19.18 -11.49
N GLU A 299 -20.43 18.42 -12.54
CA GLU A 299 -19.49 18.10 -13.61
C GLU A 299 -18.81 19.33 -14.22
N GLU A 300 -19.60 20.36 -14.54
CA GLU A 300 -19.09 21.62 -15.10
C GLU A 300 -18.05 22.26 -14.16
N PHE A 301 -18.33 22.30 -12.85
CA PHE A 301 -17.45 22.92 -11.86
C PHE A 301 -16.18 22.09 -11.65
N VAL A 302 -16.32 20.77 -11.56
CA VAL A 302 -15.18 19.84 -11.48
C VAL A 302 -14.27 19.98 -12.71
N SER A 303 -14.85 20.10 -13.90
CA SER A 303 -14.11 20.33 -15.15
C SER A 303 -13.34 21.65 -15.14
N GLN A 304 -13.98 22.73 -14.68
CA GLN A 304 -13.35 24.06 -14.56
C GLN A 304 -12.17 24.03 -13.57
N ILE A 305 -12.32 23.37 -12.41
CA ILE A 305 -11.26 23.24 -11.41
C ILE A 305 -10.07 22.47 -12.00
N LYS A 306 -10.31 21.34 -12.67
CA LYS A 306 -9.23 20.54 -13.29
C LYS A 306 -8.45 21.37 -14.31
N LYS A 307 -9.17 22.11 -15.17
CA LYS A 307 -8.55 23.01 -16.18
C LYS A 307 -7.77 24.15 -15.54
N ALA A 308 -8.31 24.79 -14.50
CA ALA A 308 -7.62 25.84 -13.78
C ALA A 308 -6.36 25.33 -13.09
N ALA A 309 -6.41 24.15 -12.46
CA ALA A 309 -5.25 23.49 -11.86
C ALA A 309 -4.17 23.21 -12.90
N GLU A 310 -4.53 22.64 -14.05
CA GLU A 310 -3.62 22.37 -15.15
C GLU A 310 -2.95 23.66 -15.66
N THR A 311 -3.72 24.73 -15.83
CA THR A 311 -3.21 26.05 -16.22
C THR A 311 -2.23 26.62 -15.18
N ALA A 312 -2.45 26.32 -13.89
CA ALA A 312 -1.56 26.69 -12.80
C ALA A 312 -0.36 25.73 -12.61
N GLY A 313 -0.16 24.78 -13.53
CA GLY A 313 0.94 23.81 -13.46
C GLY A 313 0.73 22.70 -12.43
N MET A 314 -0.53 22.42 -12.04
CA MET A 314 -0.89 21.39 -11.10
C MET A 314 -1.66 20.25 -11.79
N GLN A 315 -1.29 19.00 -11.52
CA GLN A 315 -1.99 17.81 -12.01
C GLN A 315 -2.81 17.18 -10.88
N MET A 316 -4.11 17.21 -11.00
CA MET A 316 -5.01 16.57 -10.04
C MET A 316 -5.34 15.14 -10.45
N GLY A 317 -5.59 14.25 -9.48
CA GLY A 317 -6.12 12.92 -9.76
C GLY A 317 -7.57 12.99 -10.24
N SER A 318 -7.90 12.34 -11.34
CA SER A 318 -9.30 12.20 -11.77
C SER A 318 -10.08 11.32 -10.81
N GLY A 319 -11.41 11.48 -10.73
CA GLY A 319 -12.29 10.49 -10.14
C GLY A 319 -12.10 9.12 -10.77
N TYR A 320 -12.54 8.06 -10.10
CA TYR A 320 -12.36 6.68 -10.58
C TYR A 320 -13.65 6.14 -11.20
N GLY A 321 -13.54 5.44 -12.34
CA GLY A 321 -14.69 4.82 -13.01
C GLY A 321 -15.80 5.82 -13.34
N ALA A 322 -17.03 5.54 -12.96
CA ALA A 322 -18.22 6.37 -13.18
C ALA A 322 -18.16 7.74 -12.46
N LEU A 323 -17.33 7.89 -11.43
CA LEU A 323 -17.15 9.16 -10.70
C LEU A 323 -16.21 10.14 -11.42
N LYS A 324 -15.59 9.75 -12.53
CA LYS A 324 -14.60 10.57 -13.24
C LYS A 324 -15.11 11.95 -13.67
N PRO A 325 -16.34 12.14 -14.16
CA PRO A 325 -16.84 13.45 -14.53
C PRO A 325 -17.11 14.37 -13.32
N THR A 326 -17.64 13.82 -12.24
CA THR A 326 -18.19 14.56 -11.09
C THR A 326 -17.26 14.61 -9.88
N SER A 327 -16.02 14.08 -9.99
CA SER A 327 -15.08 14.08 -8.87
C SER A 327 -13.63 14.19 -9.32
N PHE A 328 -12.78 14.54 -8.37
CA PHE A 328 -11.33 14.49 -8.47
C PHE A 328 -10.73 14.04 -7.13
N ARG A 329 -9.46 13.66 -7.16
CA ARG A 329 -8.73 13.19 -5.97
C ARG A 329 -7.44 13.97 -5.82
N ILE A 330 -7.09 14.24 -4.57
CA ILE A 330 -5.83 14.90 -4.20
C ILE A 330 -5.06 13.95 -3.29
N ALA A 331 -3.89 13.49 -3.76
CA ALA A 331 -2.94 12.80 -2.91
C ALA A 331 -2.11 13.83 -2.13
N ILE A 332 -1.92 13.61 -0.83
CA ILE A 332 -1.35 14.59 0.09
C ILE A 332 -0.14 14.10 0.87
N SER A 333 0.17 12.81 0.84
CA SER A 333 1.26 12.22 1.61
C SER A 333 2.67 12.75 1.25
N LEU A 334 2.83 13.33 0.05
CA LEU A 334 4.13 13.76 -0.50
C LEU A 334 4.24 15.25 -0.82
N LEU A 335 3.39 16.08 -0.27
CA LEU A 335 3.38 17.53 -0.54
C LEU A 335 4.21 18.32 0.44
#